data_e10899d5794cdf402ee6d869d761c287
#
_entry.id   e10899d5794cdf402ee6d869d761c287
#
_cell.length_a   1.000
_cell.length_b   1.000
_cell.length_c   1.000
_cell.angle_alpha   90.00
_cell.angle_beta   90.00
_cell.angle_gamma   90.00
#
_symmetry.space_group_name_H-M   'P 1'
#
loop_
_entity.id
_entity.type
_entity.pdbx_description
1 polymer ?
#
loop_
_entity_poly.entity_id
_entity_poly.type
_entity_poly.pdbx_seq_one_letter_code
_entity_poly.pdbx_strand_id
1 'polypeptide(L)'
;EVLDKLAEAAVPSGPIYSVADMMQDPHFVARGLFEQVDVQGRPLKIPAIVPVLDRTPGTTQWPGPEIGTHTDQILGERLGLASADIDALRRKGVV
;
A
#
# COMPACT_ATOMS: atom_id res chain seq x y z
N GLU A 1 -28.05 -8.05 -17.50
CA GLU A 1 -28.63 -8.04 -18.86
C GLU A 1 -27.59 -7.77 -19.96
N VAL A 2 -26.83 -6.64 -19.95
CA VAL A 2 -25.82 -6.37 -21.00
C VAL A 2 -24.64 -7.36 -20.93
N LEU A 3 -24.06 -7.58 -19.76
CA LEU A 3 -22.97 -8.52 -19.57
C LEU A 3 -23.38 -9.96 -19.92
N ASP A 4 -24.59 -10.36 -19.60
CA ASP A 4 -25.09 -11.71 -19.91
C ASP A 4 -25.18 -11.93 -21.44
N LYS A 5 -25.66 -10.95 -22.17
CA LYS A 5 -25.72 -10.99 -23.65
C LYS A 5 -24.33 -11.02 -24.27
N LEU A 6 -23.40 -10.28 -23.72
CA LEU A 6 -21.98 -10.31 -24.16
C LEU A 6 -21.34 -11.66 -23.87
N ALA A 7 -21.61 -12.23 -22.70
CA ALA A 7 -21.12 -13.56 -22.35
C ALA A 7 -21.69 -14.65 -23.27
N GLU A 8 -23.00 -14.61 -23.58
CA GLU A 8 -23.66 -15.52 -24.54
C GLU A 8 -23.03 -15.42 -25.93
N ALA A 9 -22.63 -14.21 -26.34
CA ALA A 9 -21.96 -13.96 -27.60
C ALA A 9 -20.44 -14.25 -27.57
N ALA A 10 -19.90 -14.82 -26.48
CA ALA A 10 -18.48 -15.06 -26.24
C ALA A 10 -17.59 -13.80 -26.39
N VAL A 11 -18.13 -12.63 -26.10
CA VAL A 11 -17.40 -11.36 -26.10
C VAL A 11 -16.79 -11.15 -24.71
N PRO A 12 -15.45 -11.05 -24.61
CA PRO A 12 -14.79 -10.75 -23.34
C PRO A 12 -15.31 -9.43 -22.75
N SER A 13 -15.91 -9.50 -21.58
CA SER A 13 -16.50 -8.33 -20.93
C SER A 13 -16.50 -8.52 -19.41
N GLY A 14 -16.57 -7.44 -18.67
CA GLY A 14 -16.67 -7.46 -17.23
C GLY A 14 -17.32 -6.19 -16.69
N PRO A 15 -17.74 -6.20 -15.42
CA PRO A 15 -18.31 -5.03 -14.78
C PRO A 15 -17.23 -3.96 -14.55
N ILE A 16 -17.66 -2.70 -14.51
CA ILE A 16 -16.79 -1.60 -14.04
C ILE A 16 -16.91 -1.56 -12.52
N TYR A 17 -15.86 -1.97 -11.86
CA TYR A 17 -15.81 -2.04 -10.41
C TYR A 17 -15.42 -0.71 -9.76
N SER A 18 -16.08 -0.38 -8.65
CA SER A 18 -15.53 0.50 -7.64
C SER A 18 -14.51 -0.25 -6.76
N VAL A 19 -13.71 0.48 -5.97
CA VAL A 19 -12.80 -0.15 -5.01
C VAL A 19 -13.57 -1.01 -3.99
N ALA A 20 -14.74 -0.58 -3.57
CA ALA A 20 -15.58 -1.34 -2.64
C ALA A 20 -16.05 -2.67 -3.26
N ASP A 21 -16.42 -2.67 -4.54
CA ASP A 21 -16.81 -3.88 -5.26
C ASP A 21 -15.62 -4.85 -5.38
N MET A 22 -14.44 -4.33 -5.75
CA MET A 22 -13.21 -5.13 -5.85
C MET A 22 -12.86 -5.82 -4.52
N MET A 23 -12.99 -5.10 -3.39
CA MET A 23 -12.67 -5.64 -2.06
C MET A 23 -13.63 -6.76 -1.61
N GLN A 24 -14.78 -6.88 -2.23
CA GLN A 24 -15.81 -7.88 -1.91
C GLN A 24 -15.94 -8.96 -2.98
N ASP A 25 -15.34 -8.76 -4.15
CA ASP A 25 -15.41 -9.72 -5.25
C ASP A 25 -14.78 -11.07 -4.85
N PRO A 26 -15.52 -12.18 -4.97
CA PRO A 26 -15.02 -13.50 -4.54
C PRO A 26 -13.75 -13.95 -5.27
N HIS A 27 -13.55 -13.53 -6.52
CA HIS A 27 -12.34 -13.86 -7.28
C HIS A 27 -11.13 -13.12 -6.72
N PHE A 28 -11.24 -11.82 -6.46
CA PHE A 28 -10.15 -11.02 -5.89
C PHE A 28 -9.81 -11.45 -4.47
N VAL A 29 -10.83 -11.80 -3.68
CA VAL A 29 -10.63 -12.36 -2.33
C VAL A 29 -9.90 -13.71 -2.40
N ALA A 30 -10.36 -14.62 -3.25
CA ALA A 30 -9.75 -15.94 -3.43
C ALA A 30 -8.30 -15.87 -3.96
N ARG A 31 -7.99 -14.85 -4.75
CA ARG A 31 -6.63 -14.58 -5.26
C ARG A 31 -5.72 -13.86 -4.26
N GLY A 32 -6.26 -13.43 -3.12
CA GLY A 32 -5.49 -12.67 -2.12
C GLY A 32 -4.97 -11.35 -2.64
N LEU A 33 -5.75 -10.65 -3.48
CA LEU A 33 -5.31 -9.39 -4.09
C LEU A 33 -5.30 -8.21 -3.11
N PHE A 34 -5.81 -8.41 -1.91
CA PHE A 34 -5.77 -7.43 -0.83
C PHE A 34 -5.20 -8.06 0.43
N GLU A 35 -4.40 -7.30 1.15
CA GLU A 35 -3.91 -7.66 2.48
C GLU A 35 -4.34 -6.61 3.51
N GLN A 36 -4.36 -6.99 4.78
CA GLN A 36 -4.69 -6.08 5.87
C GLN A 36 -3.42 -5.73 6.62
N VAL A 37 -3.18 -4.44 6.77
CA VAL A 37 -2.08 -3.87 7.57
C VAL A 37 -2.64 -3.05 8.72
N ASP A 38 -1.86 -2.89 9.76
CA ASP A 38 -2.19 -1.97 10.85
C ASP A 38 -1.54 -0.60 10.61
N VAL A 39 -2.33 0.46 10.69
CA VAL A 39 -1.85 1.84 10.64
C VAL A 39 -2.29 2.53 11.92
N GLN A 40 -1.39 2.64 12.89
CA GLN A 40 -1.65 3.29 14.19
C GLN A 40 -2.85 2.67 14.94
N GLY A 41 -2.92 1.36 15.00
CA GLY A 41 -4.02 0.64 15.66
C GLY A 41 -5.32 0.60 14.84
N ARG A 42 -5.27 1.01 13.56
CA ARG A 42 -6.41 0.95 12.64
C ARG A 42 -6.14 -0.04 11.52
N PRO A 43 -6.98 -1.06 11.34
CA PRO A 43 -6.83 -1.98 10.23
C PRO A 43 -7.12 -1.26 8.90
N LEU A 44 -6.18 -1.31 7.99
CA LEU A 44 -6.32 -0.79 6.63
C LEU A 44 -6.13 -1.92 5.64
N LYS A 45 -7.06 -2.06 4.70
CA LYS A 45 -6.94 -2.99 3.59
C LYS A 45 -6.21 -2.31 2.44
N ILE A 46 -5.10 -2.90 1.99
CA ILE A 46 -4.27 -2.40 0.89
C ILE A 46 -4.14 -3.45 -0.21
N PRO A 47 -3.77 -3.07 -1.45
CA PRO A 47 -3.42 -4.04 -2.48
C PRO A 47 -2.24 -4.90 -2.02
N ALA A 48 -2.34 -6.20 -2.21
CA ALA A 48 -1.24 -7.13 -1.95
C ALA A 48 -0.12 -6.97 -2.97
N ILE A 49 1.06 -7.51 -2.65
CA ILE A 49 2.22 -7.43 -3.55
C ILE A 49 2.03 -8.35 -4.75
N VAL A 50 2.16 -7.78 -5.94
CA VAL A 50 2.13 -8.50 -7.21
C VAL A 50 3.38 -8.16 -8.03
N PRO A 51 3.94 -9.12 -8.78
CA PRO A 51 3.54 -10.52 -8.91
C PRO A 51 3.83 -11.36 -7.66
N VAL A 52 3.08 -12.45 -7.49
CA VAL A 52 3.37 -13.43 -6.43
C VAL A 52 4.51 -14.32 -6.89
N LEU A 53 5.64 -14.26 -6.18
CA LEU A 53 6.83 -15.09 -6.44
C LEU A 53 6.79 -16.34 -5.56
N ASP A 54 6.99 -17.49 -6.18
CA ASP A 54 6.88 -18.79 -5.50
C ASP A 54 7.97 -19.00 -4.43
N ARG A 55 9.24 -18.74 -4.78
CA ARG A 55 10.38 -18.97 -3.89
C ARG A 55 10.74 -17.78 -3.00
N THR A 56 10.40 -16.58 -3.42
CA THR A 56 10.73 -15.35 -2.71
C THR A 56 9.51 -14.44 -2.67
N PRO A 57 8.44 -14.84 -1.94
CA PRO A 57 7.23 -14.03 -1.88
C PRO A 57 7.53 -12.66 -1.27
N GLY A 58 6.94 -11.63 -1.84
CA GLY A 58 6.97 -10.30 -1.25
C GLY A 58 6.11 -10.23 0.00
N THR A 59 6.51 -9.43 0.96
CA THR A 59 5.73 -9.16 2.19
C THR A 59 5.75 -7.67 2.49
N THR A 60 4.62 -7.14 2.92
CA THR A 60 4.55 -5.77 3.43
C THR A 60 5.09 -5.75 4.86
N GLN A 61 6.28 -5.17 5.03
CA GLN A 61 6.92 -5.05 6.36
C GLN A 61 6.18 -4.03 7.23
N TRP A 62 5.76 -2.94 6.63
CA TRP A 62 5.03 -1.84 7.27
C TRP A 62 4.39 -0.95 6.19
N PRO A 63 3.25 -0.30 6.47
CA PRO A 63 2.49 0.47 5.47
C PRO A 63 3.04 1.88 5.20
N GLY A 64 4.09 2.27 5.90
CA GLY A 64 4.71 3.58 5.87
C GLY A 64 4.71 4.23 7.25
N PRO A 65 5.75 5.01 7.59
CA PRO A 65 5.84 5.72 8.86
C PRO A 65 5.09 7.05 8.80
N GLU A 66 4.91 7.65 9.97
CA GLU A 66 4.55 9.06 10.08
C GLU A 66 5.62 9.96 9.46
N ILE A 67 5.20 11.12 9.00
CA ILE A 67 6.12 12.15 8.47
C ILE A 67 7.13 12.53 9.57
N GLY A 68 8.40 12.53 9.21
CA GLY A 68 9.48 12.89 10.13
C GLY A 68 9.98 11.79 11.06
N THR A 69 9.35 10.61 11.10
CA THR A 69 9.76 9.49 11.98
C THR A 69 11.24 9.11 11.86
N HIS A 70 11.79 9.16 10.66
CA HIS A 70 13.18 8.78 10.39
C HIS A 70 14.12 9.97 10.17
N THR A 71 13.67 11.19 10.43
CA THR A 71 14.48 12.40 10.21
C THR A 71 15.81 12.35 10.95
N ASP A 72 15.80 12.05 12.25
CA ASP A 72 17.03 11.98 13.06
C ASP A 72 17.95 10.85 12.60
N GLN A 73 17.38 9.71 12.28
CA GLN A 73 18.15 8.58 11.78
C GLN A 73 18.83 8.91 10.44
N ILE A 74 18.11 9.47 9.50
CA ILE A 74 18.66 9.76 8.16
C ILE A 74 19.66 10.91 8.21
N LEU A 75 19.30 12.02 8.85
CA LEU A 75 20.17 13.21 8.90
C LEU A 75 21.35 13.00 9.83
N GLY A 76 21.16 12.34 10.96
CA GLY A 76 22.23 12.08 11.93
C GLY A 76 23.08 10.89 11.53
N GLU A 77 22.53 9.68 11.46
CA GLU A 77 23.31 8.46 11.27
C GLU A 77 23.89 8.32 9.86
N ARG A 78 23.14 8.71 8.81
CA ARG A 78 23.58 8.54 7.41
C ARG A 78 24.30 9.76 6.85
N LEU A 79 23.86 10.97 7.20
CA LEU A 79 24.46 12.21 6.69
C LEU A 79 25.41 12.89 7.67
N GLY A 80 25.49 12.41 8.92
CA GLY A 80 26.43 12.89 9.92
C GLY A 80 26.13 14.28 10.48
N LEU A 81 24.87 14.77 10.37
CA LEU A 81 24.51 16.05 10.97
C LEU A 81 24.46 15.91 12.49
N ALA A 82 24.96 16.93 13.19
CA ALA A 82 24.82 16.99 14.65
C ALA A 82 23.34 17.25 15.04
N SER A 83 22.92 16.75 16.19
CA SER A 83 21.55 16.92 16.70
C SER A 83 21.13 18.40 16.75
N ALA A 84 22.05 19.28 17.15
CA ALA A 84 21.80 20.73 17.18
C ALA A 84 21.47 21.33 15.80
N ASP A 85 22.08 20.81 14.74
CA ASP A 85 21.81 21.25 13.36
C ASP A 85 20.44 20.75 12.90
N ILE A 86 20.09 19.51 13.23
CA ILE A 86 18.76 18.94 12.93
C ILE A 86 17.67 19.74 13.64
N ASP A 87 17.87 20.08 14.91
CA ASP A 87 16.97 20.94 15.68
C ASP A 87 16.86 22.35 15.09
N ALA A 88 17.95 22.89 14.55
CA ALA A 88 17.90 24.17 13.85
C ALA A 88 17.10 24.08 12.55
N LEU A 89 17.18 22.97 11.82
CA LEU A 89 16.36 22.73 10.63
C LEU A 89 14.87 22.61 10.97
N ARG A 90 14.54 21.92 12.08
CA ARG A 90 13.16 21.84 12.58
C ARG A 90 12.59 23.21 12.94
N ARG A 91 13.36 24.04 13.67
CA ARG A 91 12.92 25.39 14.01
C ARG A 91 12.68 26.29 12.79
N LYS A 92 13.37 26.03 11.69
CA LYS A 92 13.20 26.73 10.42
C LYS A 92 12.08 26.15 9.54
N GLY A 93 11.45 25.05 9.96
CA GLY A 93 10.43 24.35 9.18
C GLY A 93 10.96 23.70 7.90
N VAL A 94 12.23 23.31 7.88
CA VAL A 94 12.86 22.62 6.74
C VAL A 94 12.60 21.12 6.82
N VAL A 95 12.56 20.57 8.04
CA VAL A 95 12.28 19.17 8.35
C VAL A 95 11.33 19.07 9.54
#